data_08ff71bf5ee29742b102ad667ac11d68
#
_entry.id   08ff71bf5ee29742b102ad667ac11d68
#
_cell.length_a   1.000
_cell.length_b   1.000
_cell.length_c   1.000
_cell.angle_alpha   90.00
_cell.angle_beta   90.00
_cell.angle_gamma   90.00
#
_symmetry.space_group_name_H-M   'P 1'
#
loop_
_entity.id
_entity.type
_entity.pdbx_description
1 polymer ?
#
loop_
_entity_poly.entity_id
_entity_poly.type
_entity_poly.pdbx_seq_one_letter_code
_entity_poly.pdbx_strand_id
1 'polypeptide(L)'
;MTARKTPAAVPVATVAKALAALRSFVDGQDEWGVRELGAALEMPPSTVHRLLARLRMEGFVGYDQSRQKYTIGFEFARLAAAVMQRHGLRQVAAPLMRELTERTGESVWLALYDEDHHRIAYVGESESPHASRYIAPLGRVKGLIDSACGIALLASMSPSERQKVLKTLRTRLPADIGTLIAAADERGYAVMRAGEVRSAMMVAAAVHDARGQLAGSIGLVVPMHRLGPRQEEDFGSMVRDASRRLSERLGAKLLGGASVGSWQDAIGAISALLQEQNPSLAITPALGGGGRNLDDVEKGLGAYALTVGSSLFDARRGKGQFTYRHQSLRTVMHLSELHLLIVVRADLEVAGLADLARLRVSPGEQAFSGAQVFQDALQAAGAEMPGSRRKGGAVIYLDYPEGRRQYEAGNIDSVAWLSNVSNPSLRELENTTASRLLAIDRTTIARLLRLNPGYRRGVVPRSACPRWLDSDLLTLAVPTVLVCRADRPEREVYDFVRTVYEKREALSQLSAVYEGLDEEVVLNGLTAPLHPGAERYFKGIGLSPRYVRGVTKGRAGN
;
A
#
# COMPACT_ATOMS: atom_id res chain seq x y z
N MET A 1 31.16 -22.67 22.65
CA MET A 1 31.61 -21.52 21.82
C MET A 1 31.88 -22.05 20.42
N THR A 2 30.90 -22.01 19.55
CA THR A 2 31.05 -22.35 18.13
C THR A 2 30.88 -21.08 17.31
N ALA A 3 32.01 -20.58 16.80
CA ALA A 3 32.06 -19.39 15.97
C ALA A 3 31.18 -19.57 14.72
N ARG A 4 30.14 -18.75 14.54
CA ARG A 4 29.42 -18.60 13.29
C ARG A 4 30.37 -18.08 12.22
N LYS A 5 30.75 -18.92 11.26
CA LYS A 5 31.47 -18.51 10.06
C LYS A 5 30.62 -17.47 9.31
N THR A 6 31.15 -16.26 9.16
CA THR A 6 30.64 -15.23 8.26
C THR A 6 30.53 -15.83 6.85
N PRO A 7 29.38 -15.74 6.14
CA PRO A 7 29.29 -16.26 4.79
C PRO A 7 30.28 -15.52 3.88
N ALA A 8 31.11 -16.27 3.17
CA ALA A 8 32.05 -15.73 2.20
C ALA A 8 31.28 -14.91 1.13
N ALA A 9 31.77 -13.72 0.81
CA ALA A 9 31.21 -12.85 -0.22
C ALA A 9 31.05 -13.62 -1.53
N VAL A 10 29.81 -13.74 -2.02
CA VAL A 10 29.52 -14.43 -3.30
C VAL A 10 30.02 -13.54 -4.44
N PRO A 11 30.88 -14.01 -5.34
CA PRO A 11 31.35 -13.22 -6.47
C PRO A 11 30.18 -12.74 -7.34
N VAL A 12 30.16 -11.47 -7.74
CA VAL A 12 29.11 -10.85 -8.59
C VAL A 12 28.80 -11.68 -9.85
N ALA A 13 29.82 -12.27 -10.47
CA ALA A 13 29.68 -13.17 -11.60
C ALA A 13 28.83 -14.44 -11.30
N THR A 14 28.87 -14.94 -10.07
CA THR A 14 28.06 -16.11 -9.67
C THR A 14 26.59 -15.74 -9.52
N VAL A 15 26.27 -14.56 -8.99
CA VAL A 15 24.90 -14.06 -8.91
C VAL A 15 24.30 -13.86 -10.30
N ALA A 16 25.02 -13.24 -11.21
CA ALA A 16 24.57 -13.06 -12.60
C ALA A 16 24.28 -14.40 -13.29
N LYS A 17 25.13 -15.41 -13.10
CA LYS A 17 24.92 -16.75 -13.63
C LYS A 17 23.70 -17.46 -13.03
N ALA A 18 23.47 -17.32 -11.72
CA ALA A 18 22.30 -17.88 -11.07
C ALA A 18 20.99 -17.23 -11.59
N LEU A 19 20.97 -15.90 -11.75
CA LEU A 19 19.84 -15.18 -12.32
C LEU A 19 19.61 -15.55 -13.80
N ALA A 20 20.65 -15.74 -14.59
CA ALA A 20 20.54 -16.23 -15.97
C ALA A 20 19.91 -17.62 -16.02
N ALA A 21 20.36 -18.55 -15.15
CA ALA A 21 19.78 -19.87 -15.03
C ALA A 21 18.28 -19.83 -14.67
N LEU A 22 17.87 -18.95 -13.74
CA LEU A 22 16.46 -18.79 -13.36
C LEU A 22 15.61 -18.20 -14.50
N ARG A 23 16.12 -17.22 -15.25
CA ARG A 23 15.42 -16.65 -16.41
C ARG A 23 15.17 -17.68 -17.51
N SER A 24 16.05 -18.66 -17.70
CA SER A 24 15.88 -19.70 -18.72
C SER A 24 14.61 -20.53 -18.54
N PHE A 25 14.08 -20.64 -17.31
CA PHE A 25 12.82 -21.33 -17.06
C PHE A 25 11.58 -20.51 -17.48
N VAL A 26 11.72 -19.19 -17.64
CA VAL A 26 10.62 -18.31 -18.08
C VAL A 26 10.70 -18.05 -19.59
N ASP A 27 11.91 -17.78 -20.09
CA ASP A 27 12.14 -17.37 -21.48
C ASP A 27 12.34 -18.55 -22.45
N GLY A 28 12.61 -19.75 -21.93
CA GLY A 28 12.94 -20.95 -22.70
C GLY A 28 11.96 -22.09 -22.49
N GLN A 29 12.38 -23.09 -21.73
CA GLN A 29 11.60 -24.29 -21.42
C GLN A 29 11.22 -24.31 -19.94
N ASP A 30 10.08 -24.92 -19.62
CA ASP A 30 9.59 -25.05 -18.23
C ASP A 30 10.45 -26.03 -17.40
N GLU A 31 11.18 -26.94 -18.08
CA GLU A 31 12.00 -27.96 -17.47
C GLU A 31 13.41 -28.01 -18.14
N TRP A 32 14.44 -28.08 -17.32
CA TRP A 32 15.83 -28.13 -17.81
C TRP A 32 16.65 -29.27 -17.21
N GLY A 33 17.36 -30.00 -18.04
CA GLY A 33 18.48 -30.86 -17.63
C GLY A 33 19.76 -30.04 -17.48
N VAL A 34 20.69 -30.50 -16.65
CA VAL A 34 21.99 -29.81 -16.42
C VAL A 34 22.79 -29.55 -17.70
N ARG A 35 22.85 -30.53 -18.60
CA ARG A 35 23.59 -30.41 -19.88
C ARG A 35 22.90 -29.46 -20.85
N GLU A 36 21.56 -29.52 -20.92
CA GLU A 36 20.75 -28.67 -21.78
C GLU A 36 20.88 -27.21 -21.37
N LEU A 37 20.70 -26.93 -20.07
CA LEU A 37 20.85 -25.57 -19.54
C LEU A 37 22.31 -25.09 -19.69
N GLY A 38 23.29 -25.97 -19.54
CA GLY A 38 24.71 -25.64 -19.77
C GLY A 38 24.98 -25.23 -21.21
N ALA A 39 24.41 -25.92 -22.18
CA ALA A 39 24.50 -25.56 -23.58
C ALA A 39 23.80 -24.24 -23.90
N ALA A 40 22.58 -24.03 -23.36
CA ALA A 40 21.80 -22.80 -23.57
C ALA A 40 22.46 -21.54 -22.98
N LEU A 41 23.20 -21.70 -21.89
CA LEU A 41 23.87 -20.59 -21.17
C LEU A 41 25.38 -20.51 -21.45
N GLU A 42 25.89 -21.33 -22.32
CA GLU A 42 27.34 -21.45 -22.62
C GLU A 42 28.17 -21.65 -21.33
N MET A 43 27.67 -22.49 -20.41
CA MET A 43 28.30 -22.78 -19.13
C MET A 43 28.70 -24.25 -19.01
N PRO A 44 29.86 -24.56 -18.37
CA PRO A 44 30.22 -25.93 -18.06
C PRO A 44 29.14 -26.63 -17.23
N PRO A 45 28.79 -27.91 -17.54
CA PRO A 45 27.76 -28.66 -16.78
C PRO A 45 28.01 -28.71 -15.27
N SER A 46 29.28 -28.78 -14.85
CA SER A 46 29.66 -28.76 -13.43
C SER A 46 29.29 -27.44 -12.73
N THR A 47 29.40 -26.34 -13.45
CA THR A 47 28.98 -25.00 -12.94
C THR A 47 27.47 -24.93 -12.80
N VAL A 48 26.72 -25.36 -13.83
CA VAL A 48 25.27 -25.40 -13.84
C VAL A 48 24.74 -26.30 -12.72
N HIS A 49 25.31 -27.50 -12.57
CA HIS A 49 24.93 -28.42 -11.50
C HIS A 49 25.08 -27.78 -10.11
N ARG A 50 26.20 -27.13 -9.84
CA ARG A 50 26.46 -26.43 -8.58
C ARG A 50 25.46 -25.28 -8.33
N LEU A 51 25.12 -24.50 -9.36
CA LEU A 51 24.14 -23.43 -9.29
C LEU A 51 22.75 -23.97 -8.99
N LEU A 52 22.29 -24.97 -9.75
CA LEU A 52 20.96 -25.59 -9.57
C LEU A 52 20.85 -26.30 -8.23
N ALA A 53 21.91 -27.00 -7.77
CA ALA A 53 21.93 -27.59 -6.43
C ALA A 53 21.75 -26.54 -5.32
N ARG A 54 22.42 -25.38 -5.45
CA ARG A 54 22.25 -24.29 -4.47
C ARG A 54 20.86 -23.66 -4.55
N LEU A 55 20.36 -23.36 -5.75
CA LEU A 55 19.01 -22.83 -5.94
C LEU A 55 17.92 -23.78 -5.41
N ARG A 56 18.16 -25.11 -5.52
CA ARG A 56 17.27 -26.13 -4.94
C ARG A 56 17.26 -26.08 -3.42
N MET A 57 18.41 -25.94 -2.78
CA MET A 57 18.49 -25.81 -1.32
C MET A 57 17.73 -24.59 -0.80
N GLU A 58 17.70 -23.50 -1.58
CA GLU A 58 16.97 -22.27 -1.24
C GLU A 58 15.51 -22.31 -1.73
N GLY A 59 15.04 -23.42 -2.33
CA GLY A 59 13.65 -23.58 -2.78
C GLY A 59 13.29 -22.87 -4.09
N PHE A 60 14.25 -22.25 -4.79
CA PHE A 60 14.02 -21.55 -6.05
C PHE A 60 13.85 -22.48 -7.25
N VAL A 61 14.39 -23.69 -7.21
CA VAL A 61 14.14 -24.73 -8.21
C VAL A 61 13.77 -26.05 -7.55
N GLY A 62 12.86 -26.80 -8.17
CA GLY A 62 12.54 -28.18 -7.88
C GLY A 62 13.39 -29.15 -8.69
N TYR A 63 13.37 -30.42 -8.36
CA TYR A 63 14.04 -31.48 -9.14
C TYR A 63 13.14 -32.72 -9.23
N ASP A 64 12.81 -33.10 -10.45
CA ASP A 64 12.08 -34.32 -10.74
C ASP A 64 13.11 -35.47 -10.97
N GLN A 65 13.14 -36.42 -10.03
CA GLN A 65 14.06 -37.57 -10.13
C GLN A 65 13.72 -38.51 -11.27
N SER A 66 12.46 -38.63 -11.66
CA SER A 66 12.01 -39.54 -12.71
C SER A 66 12.46 -39.07 -14.10
N ARG A 67 12.40 -37.73 -14.32
CA ARG A 67 12.77 -37.08 -15.58
C ARG A 67 14.22 -36.55 -15.58
N GLN A 68 14.85 -36.51 -14.41
CA GLN A 68 16.17 -35.86 -14.22
C GLN A 68 16.19 -34.40 -14.68
N LYS A 69 15.08 -33.68 -14.46
CA LYS A 69 14.88 -32.30 -14.85
C LYS A 69 14.68 -31.40 -13.64
N TYR A 70 15.11 -30.15 -13.75
CA TYR A 70 14.82 -29.09 -12.81
C TYR A 70 13.63 -28.29 -13.32
N THR A 71 12.79 -27.80 -12.40
CA THR A 71 11.63 -26.95 -12.64
C THR A 71 11.70 -25.74 -11.72
N ILE A 72 10.86 -24.72 -11.95
CA ILE A 72 10.71 -23.60 -11.01
C ILE A 72 10.22 -24.11 -9.67
N GLY A 73 10.82 -23.61 -8.59
CA GLY A 73 10.50 -23.99 -7.20
C GLY A 73 9.42 -23.12 -6.57
N PHE A 74 8.93 -23.59 -5.42
CA PHE A 74 7.84 -22.94 -4.66
C PHE A 74 8.17 -21.51 -4.20
N GLU A 75 9.46 -21.21 -3.95
CA GLU A 75 9.87 -19.89 -3.47
C GLU A 75 9.52 -18.76 -4.46
N PHE A 76 9.50 -19.04 -5.76
CA PHE A 76 9.00 -18.10 -6.74
C PHE A 76 7.51 -17.80 -6.60
N ALA A 77 6.70 -18.82 -6.35
CA ALA A 77 5.26 -18.63 -6.14
C ALA A 77 5.01 -17.74 -4.91
N ARG A 78 5.77 -17.96 -3.83
CA ARG A 78 5.70 -17.16 -2.60
C ARG A 78 6.11 -15.70 -2.83
N LEU A 79 7.25 -15.49 -3.50
CA LEU A 79 7.74 -14.13 -3.82
C LEU A 79 6.80 -13.42 -4.79
N ALA A 80 6.34 -14.11 -5.83
CA ALA A 80 5.39 -13.56 -6.78
C ALA A 80 4.08 -13.13 -6.10
N ALA A 81 3.52 -13.97 -5.20
CA ALA A 81 2.32 -13.61 -4.44
C ALA A 81 2.54 -12.34 -3.61
N ALA A 82 3.68 -12.22 -2.90
CA ALA A 82 4.00 -11.04 -2.09
C ALA A 82 4.19 -9.77 -2.94
N VAL A 83 4.83 -9.89 -4.10
CA VAL A 83 5.02 -8.77 -5.05
C VAL A 83 3.69 -8.37 -5.69
N MET A 84 2.88 -9.34 -6.14
CA MET A 84 1.60 -9.10 -6.78
C MET A 84 0.57 -8.44 -5.84
N GLN A 85 0.63 -8.74 -4.54
CA GLN A 85 -0.18 -8.03 -3.53
C GLN A 85 0.21 -6.55 -3.39
N ARG A 86 1.49 -6.22 -3.59
CA ARG A 86 1.99 -4.84 -3.50
C ARG A 86 1.75 -4.02 -4.79
N HIS A 87 1.76 -4.68 -5.93
CA HIS A 87 1.47 -4.06 -7.22
C HIS A 87 -0.02 -4.23 -7.57
N GLY A 88 -0.87 -3.32 -7.07
CA GLY A 88 -2.32 -3.36 -7.24
C GLY A 88 -2.82 -3.29 -8.71
N LEU A 89 -1.92 -3.07 -9.70
CA LEU A 89 -2.29 -2.90 -11.10
C LEU A 89 -3.17 -4.06 -11.62
N ARG A 90 -2.76 -5.31 -11.40
CA ARG A 90 -3.52 -6.49 -11.87
C ARG A 90 -4.89 -6.61 -11.21
N GLN A 91 -4.96 -6.39 -9.89
CA GLN A 91 -6.22 -6.48 -9.14
C GLN A 91 -7.22 -5.41 -9.60
N VAL A 92 -6.75 -4.17 -9.75
CA VAL A 92 -7.56 -3.04 -10.22
C VAL A 92 -7.96 -3.20 -11.68
N ALA A 93 -7.09 -3.78 -12.51
CA ALA A 93 -7.35 -4.00 -13.94
C ALA A 93 -8.33 -5.14 -14.20
N ALA A 94 -8.34 -6.22 -13.41
CA ALA A 94 -9.11 -7.43 -13.69
C ALA A 94 -10.61 -7.20 -13.98
N PRO A 95 -11.38 -6.40 -13.21
CA PRO A 95 -12.78 -6.13 -13.52
C PRO A 95 -12.95 -5.33 -14.83
N LEU A 96 -12.05 -4.36 -15.10
CA LEU A 96 -12.10 -3.57 -16.34
C LEU A 96 -11.74 -4.40 -17.57
N MET A 97 -10.79 -5.31 -17.42
CA MET A 97 -10.41 -6.24 -18.48
C MET A 97 -11.58 -7.18 -18.83
N ARG A 98 -12.28 -7.73 -17.84
CA ARG A 98 -13.48 -8.55 -18.06
C ARG A 98 -14.59 -7.76 -18.76
N GLU A 99 -14.91 -6.56 -18.26
CA GLU A 99 -15.90 -5.67 -18.90
C GLU A 99 -15.55 -5.41 -20.37
N LEU A 100 -14.28 -5.16 -20.66
CA LEU A 100 -13.83 -4.91 -22.04
C LEU A 100 -13.93 -6.16 -22.90
N THR A 101 -13.56 -7.35 -22.36
CA THR A 101 -13.74 -8.63 -23.05
C THR A 101 -15.22 -8.95 -23.31
N GLU A 102 -16.11 -8.74 -22.35
CA GLU A 102 -17.56 -8.96 -22.50
C GLU A 102 -18.17 -8.07 -23.57
N ARG A 103 -17.73 -6.81 -23.66
CA ARG A 103 -18.24 -5.84 -24.65
C ARG A 103 -17.69 -6.07 -26.04
N THR A 104 -16.47 -6.56 -26.17
CA THR A 104 -15.79 -6.71 -27.47
C THR A 104 -15.78 -8.13 -27.99
N GLY A 105 -15.93 -9.13 -27.11
CA GLY A 105 -15.74 -10.54 -27.43
C GLY A 105 -14.26 -10.94 -27.60
N GLU A 106 -13.30 -10.05 -27.39
CA GLU A 106 -11.89 -10.27 -27.71
C GLU A 106 -11.01 -10.34 -26.46
N SER A 107 -9.81 -10.94 -26.60
CA SER A 107 -8.85 -11.06 -25.49
C SER A 107 -8.26 -9.71 -25.13
N VAL A 108 -8.17 -9.43 -23.80
CA VAL A 108 -7.58 -8.22 -23.25
C VAL A 108 -6.33 -8.58 -22.46
N TRP A 109 -5.23 -7.93 -22.75
CA TRP A 109 -3.94 -8.14 -22.13
C TRP A 109 -3.51 -6.94 -21.29
N LEU A 110 -2.83 -7.20 -20.15
CA LEU A 110 -2.26 -6.19 -19.30
C LEU A 110 -0.74 -6.34 -19.28
N ALA A 111 -0.05 -5.25 -19.60
CA ALA A 111 1.40 -5.17 -19.55
C ALA A 111 1.86 -4.25 -18.41
N LEU A 112 2.85 -4.69 -17.64
CA LEU A 112 3.59 -3.88 -16.66
C LEU A 112 4.78 -3.22 -17.35
N TYR A 113 5.07 -1.96 -17.02
CA TYR A 113 6.23 -1.23 -17.52
C TYR A 113 7.43 -1.34 -16.57
N ASP A 114 8.58 -1.71 -17.11
CA ASP A 114 9.89 -1.70 -16.44
C ASP A 114 10.65 -0.47 -16.94
N GLU A 115 10.61 0.62 -16.14
CA GLU A 115 11.21 1.91 -16.47
C GLU A 115 12.74 1.83 -16.57
N ASP A 116 13.38 1.06 -15.68
CA ASP A 116 14.85 0.94 -15.63
C ASP A 116 15.44 0.32 -16.88
N HIS A 117 14.70 -0.59 -17.54
CA HIS A 117 15.15 -1.32 -18.71
C HIS A 117 14.37 -0.99 -19.98
N HIS A 118 13.41 -0.07 -19.93
CA HIS A 118 12.55 0.35 -21.05
C HIS A 118 11.91 -0.83 -21.79
N ARG A 119 11.19 -1.68 -21.05
CA ARG A 119 10.54 -2.90 -21.56
C ARG A 119 9.21 -3.14 -20.84
N ILE A 120 8.41 -4.05 -21.40
CA ILE A 120 7.16 -4.47 -20.79
C ILE A 120 7.16 -5.96 -20.47
N ALA A 121 6.35 -6.37 -19.51
CA ALA A 121 6.04 -7.77 -19.23
C ALA A 121 4.52 -7.96 -19.15
N TYR A 122 3.97 -8.95 -19.85
CA TYR A 122 2.54 -9.26 -19.72
C TYR A 122 2.27 -9.95 -18.38
N VAL A 123 1.36 -9.37 -17.59
CA VAL A 123 1.07 -9.79 -16.21
C VAL A 123 -0.39 -10.14 -15.96
N GLY A 124 -1.27 -9.92 -16.93
CA GLY A 124 -2.70 -10.22 -16.82
C GLY A 124 -3.35 -10.44 -18.16
N GLU A 125 -4.43 -11.22 -18.12
CA GLU A 125 -5.26 -11.55 -19.28
C GLU A 125 -6.73 -11.68 -18.86
N SER A 126 -7.61 -11.28 -19.78
CA SER A 126 -9.02 -11.68 -19.82
C SER A 126 -9.26 -12.33 -21.16
N GLU A 127 -9.48 -13.65 -21.16
CA GLU A 127 -9.59 -14.45 -22.39
C GLU A 127 -10.89 -14.20 -23.14
N SER A 128 -10.79 -14.12 -24.46
CA SER A 128 -11.95 -14.13 -25.37
C SER A 128 -12.77 -15.43 -25.23
N PRO A 129 -14.11 -15.37 -25.25
CA PRO A 129 -14.95 -16.56 -25.23
C PRO A 129 -14.92 -17.37 -26.54
N HIS A 130 -14.32 -16.83 -27.61
CA HIS A 130 -14.25 -17.51 -28.91
C HIS A 130 -13.21 -18.66 -28.88
N ALA A 131 -13.52 -19.72 -29.62
CA ALA A 131 -12.63 -20.87 -29.78
C ALA A 131 -11.27 -20.48 -30.40
N SER A 132 -11.30 -19.61 -31.42
CA SER A 132 -10.11 -19.01 -32.01
C SER A 132 -9.80 -17.69 -31.27
N ARG A 133 -8.80 -17.71 -30.40
CA ARG A 133 -8.37 -16.54 -29.60
C ARG A 133 -6.87 -16.50 -29.45
N TYR A 134 -6.35 -15.34 -29.11
CA TYR A 134 -4.95 -15.16 -28.72
C TYR A 134 -4.82 -15.17 -27.21
N ILE A 135 -3.82 -15.90 -26.72
CA ILE A 135 -3.50 -16.05 -25.30
C ILE A 135 -2.29 -15.17 -24.99
N ALA A 136 -2.36 -14.41 -23.89
CA ALA A 136 -1.27 -13.55 -23.48
C ALA A 136 -0.02 -14.39 -23.12
N PRO A 137 1.15 -13.99 -23.60
CA PRO A 137 2.40 -14.64 -23.22
C PRO A 137 2.85 -14.16 -21.82
N LEU A 138 2.10 -14.56 -20.78
CA LEU A 138 2.33 -14.11 -19.40
C LEU A 138 3.77 -14.38 -18.96
N GLY A 139 4.37 -13.38 -18.29
CA GLY A 139 5.75 -13.40 -17.83
C GLY A 139 6.79 -13.09 -18.91
N ARG A 140 6.45 -13.13 -20.20
CA ARG A 140 7.40 -12.78 -21.26
C ARG A 140 7.62 -11.28 -21.34
N VAL A 141 8.90 -10.93 -21.53
CA VAL A 141 9.36 -9.55 -21.66
C VAL A 141 9.43 -9.16 -23.14
N LYS A 142 8.98 -7.94 -23.46
CA LYS A 142 9.02 -7.35 -24.81
C LYS A 142 9.61 -5.95 -24.79
N GLY A 143 10.28 -5.59 -25.88
CA GLY A 143 10.72 -4.22 -26.12
C GLY A 143 9.53 -3.29 -26.39
N LEU A 144 9.71 -1.99 -26.15
CA LEU A 144 8.63 -0.99 -26.35
C LEU A 144 8.20 -0.85 -27.82
N ILE A 145 9.07 -1.17 -28.75
CA ILE A 145 8.77 -1.05 -30.21
C ILE A 145 8.15 -2.31 -30.80
N ASP A 146 8.06 -3.39 -30.03
CA ASP A 146 7.66 -4.70 -30.53
C ASP A 146 6.15 -4.96 -30.42
N SER A 147 5.40 -4.08 -29.74
CA SER A 147 3.96 -4.26 -29.51
C SER A 147 3.22 -2.93 -29.39
N ALA A 148 1.91 -2.94 -29.65
CA ALA A 148 1.05 -1.76 -29.43
C ALA A 148 1.08 -1.26 -28.00
N CYS A 149 1.22 -2.17 -27.00
CA CYS A 149 1.38 -1.83 -25.60
C CYS A 149 2.61 -0.94 -25.35
N GLY A 150 3.74 -1.28 -25.95
CA GLY A 150 4.97 -0.50 -25.86
C GLY A 150 4.89 0.84 -26.62
N ILE A 151 4.28 0.86 -27.81
CA ILE A 151 4.06 2.09 -28.57
C ILE A 151 3.16 3.06 -27.81
N ALA A 152 2.10 2.57 -27.14
CA ALA A 152 1.24 3.40 -26.29
C ALA A 152 2.01 4.07 -25.15
N LEU A 153 2.94 3.34 -24.52
CA LEU A 153 3.82 3.90 -23.49
C LEU A 153 4.75 5.00 -24.07
N LEU A 154 5.40 4.72 -25.21
CA LEU A 154 6.26 5.71 -25.89
C LEU A 154 5.48 6.97 -26.28
N ALA A 155 4.26 6.83 -26.74
CA ALA A 155 3.39 7.97 -27.09
C ALA A 155 3.05 8.83 -25.87
N SER A 156 2.82 8.20 -24.69
CA SER A 156 2.49 8.89 -23.45
C SER A 156 3.68 9.51 -22.70
N MET A 157 4.93 9.25 -23.12
CA MET A 157 6.11 9.88 -22.53
C MET A 157 6.25 11.35 -22.94
N SER A 158 6.86 12.16 -22.08
CA SER A 158 7.26 13.51 -22.49
C SER A 158 8.22 13.46 -23.69
N PRO A 159 8.25 14.47 -24.55
CA PRO A 159 9.14 14.49 -25.72
C PRO A 159 10.61 14.25 -25.37
N SER A 160 11.09 14.81 -24.24
CA SER A 160 12.47 14.67 -23.78
C SER A 160 12.78 13.24 -23.31
N GLU A 161 11.88 12.61 -22.60
CA GLU A 161 11.99 11.23 -22.10
C GLU A 161 11.92 10.23 -23.26
N ARG A 162 10.92 10.38 -24.13
CA ARG A 162 10.76 9.60 -25.35
C ARG A 162 12.03 9.60 -26.19
N GLN A 163 12.65 10.79 -26.37
CA GLN A 163 13.89 10.90 -27.13
C GLN A 163 15.06 10.16 -26.48
N LYS A 164 15.17 10.17 -25.15
CA LYS A 164 16.19 9.39 -24.41
C LYS A 164 16.00 7.90 -24.64
N VAL A 165 14.78 7.42 -24.46
CA VAL A 165 14.44 6.01 -24.66
C VAL A 165 14.73 5.57 -26.10
N LEU A 166 14.27 6.30 -27.10
CA LEU A 166 14.53 5.98 -28.50
C LEU A 166 16.02 5.99 -28.86
N LYS A 167 16.84 6.83 -28.20
CA LYS A 167 18.30 6.80 -28.38
C LYS A 167 18.92 5.50 -27.87
N THR A 168 18.42 4.90 -26.81
CA THR A 168 18.91 3.61 -26.30
C THR A 168 18.55 2.45 -27.24
N LEU A 169 17.46 2.59 -28.01
CA LEU A 169 16.95 1.58 -28.93
C LEU A 169 17.44 1.73 -30.40
N ARG A 170 18.33 2.69 -30.69
CA ARG A 170 18.71 3.16 -32.03
C ARG A 170 19.03 2.08 -33.07
N THR A 171 19.54 0.93 -32.68
CA THR A 171 19.96 -0.13 -33.62
C THR A 171 18.80 -1.00 -34.11
N ARG A 172 17.57 -0.78 -33.66
CA ARG A 172 16.38 -1.64 -33.92
C ARG A 172 15.12 -0.87 -34.31
N LEU A 173 15.20 0.45 -34.54
CA LEU A 173 13.99 1.24 -34.79
C LEU A 173 13.41 0.93 -36.18
N PRO A 174 12.12 0.56 -36.29
CA PRO A 174 11.39 0.53 -37.58
C PRO A 174 11.38 1.90 -38.22
N ALA A 175 11.36 1.94 -39.56
CA ALA A 175 11.37 3.21 -40.32
C ALA A 175 10.13 4.07 -40.04
N ASP A 176 9.02 3.46 -39.72
CA ASP A 176 7.70 4.08 -39.47
C ASP A 176 7.43 4.38 -37.98
N ILE A 177 8.39 4.11 -37.08
CA ILE A 177 8.19 4.25 -35.63
C ILE A 177 7.69 5.65 -35.23
N GLY A 178 8.23 6.70 -35.86
CA GLY A 178 7.82 8.08 -35.61
C GLY A 178 6.35 8.32 -35.95
N THR A 179 5.88 7.76 -37.06
CA THR A 179 4.49 7.84 -37.50
C THR A 179 3.55 7.09 -36.55
N LEU A 180 3.94 5.89 -36.11
CA LEU A 180 3.16 5.10 -35.15
C LEU A 180 3.01 5.82 -33.81
N ILE A 181 4.09 6.39 -33.29
CA ILE A 181 4.07 7.14 -32.02
C ILE A 181 3.22 8.42 -32.16
N ALA A 182 3.37 9.19 -33.23
CA ALA A 182 2.60 10.41 -33.46
C ALA A 182 1.09 10.13 -33.57
N ALA A 183 0.71 9.09 -34.32
CA ALA A 183 -0.66 8.67 -34.42
C ALA A 183 -1.25 8.18 -33.07
N ALA A 184 -0.44 7.51 -32.24
CA ALA A 184 -0.86 7.06 -30.91
C ALA A 184 -1.00 8.24 -29.93
N ASP A 185 -0.13 9.24 -30.00
CA ASP A 185 -0.18 10.47 -29.20
C ASP A 185 -1.46 11.26 -29.49
N GLU A 186 -1.80 11.45 -30.78
CA GLU A 186 -3.00 12.16 -31.23
C GLU A 186 -4.30 11.45 -30.80
N ARG A 187 -4.37 10.12 -30.94
CA ARG A 187 -5.58 9.33 -30.68
C ARG A 187 -5.75 8.95 -29.20
N GLY A 188 -4.66 8.97 -28.42
CA GLY A 188 -4.61 8.46 -27.05
C GLY A 188 -4.59 6.91 -26.96
N TYR A 189 -4.35 6.23 -28.08
CA TYR A 189 -4.13 4.78 -28.16
C TYR A 189 -3.27 4.40 -29.36
N ALA A 190 -2.50 3.34 -29.22
CA ALA A 190 -1.67 2.78 -30.27
C ALA A 190 -2.39 1.64 -30.99
N VAL A 191 -2.15 1.49 -32.29
CA VAL A 191 -2.61 0.38 -33.11
C VAL A 191 -1.41 -0.26 -33.78
N MET A 192 -1.31 -1.59 -33.69
CA MET A 192 -0.31 -2.36 -34.41
C MET A 192 -0.98 -3.55 -35.11
N ARG A 193 -0.81 -3.60 -36.43
CA ARG A 193 -1.29 -4.71 -37.26
C ARG A 193 -0.11 -5.61 -37.62
N ALA A 194 -0.32 -6.93 -37.49
CA ALA A 194 0.73 -7.93 -37.80
C ALA A 194 2.08 -7.69 -37.08
N GLY A 195 2.03 -7.12 -35.86
CA GLY A 195 3.20 -6.89 -35.02
C GLY A 195 3.63 -8.17 -34.28
N GLU A 196 3.51 -8.18 -32.96
CA GLU A 196 3.81 -9.33 -32.12
C GLU A 196 3.02 -10.59 -32.52
N VAL A 197 1.76 -10.41 -32.91
CA VAL A 197 0.89 -11.49 -33.40
C VAL A 197 0.59 -11.26 -34.87
N ARG A 198 1.19 -12.07 -35.75
CA ARG A 198 1.17 -11.87 -37.22
C ARG A 198 -0.24 -11.77 -37.85
N SER A 199 -1.21 -12.46 -37.28
CA SER A 199 -2.58 -12.53 -37.82
C SER A 199 -3.59 -11.76 -36.95
N ALA A 200 -3.12 -10.79 -36.18
CA ALA A 200 -3.94 -9.98 -35.31
C ALA A 200 -3.65 -8.48 -35.45
N MET A 201 -4.64 -7.70 -35.06
CA MET A 201 -4.50 -6.31 -34.71
C MET A 201 -4.46 -6.19 -33.18
N MET A 202 -3.56 -5.41 -32.65
CA MET A 202 -3.52 -5.04 -31.23
C MET A 202 -3.76 -3.55 -31.10
N VAL A 203 -4.71 -3.18 -30.22
CA VAL A 203 -5.00 -1.80 -29.83
C VAL A 203 -4.68 -1.64 -28.37
N ALA A 204 -3.85 -0.65 -27.99
CA ALA A 204 -3.42 -0.49 -26.61
C ALA A 204 -3.37 0.98 -26.17
N ALA A 205 -3.56 1.23 -24.87
CA ALA A 205 -3.44 2.54 -24.26
C ALA A 205 -2.61 2.46 -22.98
N ALA A 206 -1.84 3.52 -22.72
CA ALA A 206 -0.96 3.63 -21.56
C ALA A 206 -1.76 3.86 -20.27
N VAL A 207 -1.29 3.26 -19.19
CA VAL A 207 -1.87 3.36 -17.85
C VAL A 207 -0.90 4.08 -16.95
N HIS A 208 -1.40 5.09 -16.21
CA HIS A 208 -0.62 5.91 -15.29
C HIS A 208 -0.95 5.57 -13.84
N ASP A 209 0.01 5.72 -12.96
CA ASP A 209 -0.19 5.62 -11.52
C ASP A 209 -0.70 6.95 -10.91
N ALA A 210 -0.87 6.97 -9.58
CA ALA A 210 -1.29 8.16 -8.83
C ALA A 210 -0.36 9.38 -8.95
N ARG A 211 0.88 9.17 -9.40
CA ARG A 211 1.89 10.22 -9.60
C ARG A 211 1.95 10.70 -11.04
N GLY A 212 1.08 10.17 -11.90
CA GLY A 212 1.13 10.42 -13.34
C GLY A 212 2.30 9.70 -14.04
N GLN A 213 2.99 8.78 -13.35
CA GLN A 213 4.05 7.97 -13.95
C GLN A 213 3.47 6.78 -14.71
N LEU A 214 4.14 6.33 -15.74
CA LEU A 214 3.73 5.16 -16.51
C LEU A 214 3.80 3.89 -15.68
N ALA A 215 2.65 3.26 -15.41
CA ALA A 215 2.56 1.99 -14.67
C ALA A 215 2.57 0.78 -15.61
N GLY A 216 2.03 0.95 -16.81
CA GLY A 216 1.89 -0.12 -17.80
C GLY A 216 0.95 0.25 -18.92
N SER A 217 0.35 -0.74 -19.55
CA SER A 217 -0.63 -0.55 -20.64
C SER A 217 -1.66 -1.67 -20.67
N ILE A 218 -2.86 -1.35 -21.12
CA ILE A 218 -3.95 -2.30 -21.40
C ILE A 218 -4.14 -2.40 -22.90
N GLY A 219 -4.27 -3.61 -23.43
CA GLY A 219 -4.41 -3.84 -24.86
C GLY A 219 -5.46 -4.89 -25.20
N LEU A 220 -6.17 -4.68 -26.31
CA LEU A 220 -7.14 -5.57 -26.92
C LEU A 220 -6.50 -6.25 -28.13
N VAL A 221 -6.60 -7.57 -28.23
CA VAL A 221 -6.03 -8.36 -29.33
C VAL A 221 -7.14 -8.96 -30.16
N VAL A 222 -7.21 -8.56 -31.44
CA VAL A 222 -8.30 -8.91 -32.37
C VAL A 222 -7.74 -9.70 -33.54
N PRO A 223 -8.21 -10.91 -33.81
CA PRO A 223 -7.86 -11.63 -35.05
C PRO A 223 -8.29 -10.83 -36.28
N MET A 224 -7.41 -10.73 -37.29
CA MET A 224 -7.65 -9.92 -38.48
C MET A 224 -8.92 -10.34 -39.24
N HIS A 225 -9.29 -11.62 -39.21
CA HIS A 225 -10.50 -12.13 -39.91
C HIS A 225 -11.82 -11.73 -39.23
N ARG A 226 -11.79 -11.25 -38.00
CA ARG A 226 -12.96 -10.71 -37.25
C ARG A 226 -13.04 -9.20 -37.28
N LEU A 227 -12.04 -8.54 -37.85
CA LEU A 227 -12.02 -7.08 -37.89
C LEU A 227 -12.96 -6.53 -38.95
N GLY A 228 -14.03 -5.87 -38.54
CA GLY A 228 -14.96 -5.17 -39.39
C GLY A 228 -14.58 -3.70 -39.66
N PRO A 229 -15.29 -3.07 -40.63
CA PRO A 229 -15.14 -1.64 -40.89
C PRO A 229 -15.44 -0.81 -39.62
N ARG A 230 -14.63 0.17 -39.28
CA ARG A 230 -14.75 1.07 -38.10
C ARG A 230 -14.46 0.44 -36.72
N GLN A 231 -14.32 -0.87 -36.62
CA GLN A 231 -14.04 -1.50 -35.32
C GLN A 231 -12.69 -1.08 -34.72
N GLU A 232 -11.72 -0.63 -35.53
CA GLU A 232 -10.46 -0.09 -35.02
C GLU A 232 -10.67 1.16 -34.15
N GLU A 233 -11.51 2.11 -34.62
CA GLU A 233 -11.82 3.33 -33.89
C GLU A 233 -12.67 3.06 -32.66
N ASP A 234 -13.66 2.16 -32.78
CA ASP A 234 -14.51 1.75 -31.67
C ASP A 234 -13.69 1.06 -30.57
N PHE A 235 -12.85 0.10 -30.93
CA PHE A 235 -11.98 -0.60 -30.00
C PHE A 235 -10.91 0.33 -29.41
N GLY A 236 -10.36 1.26 -30.19
CA GLY A 236 -9.45 2.30 -29.73
C GLY A 236 -10.08 3.18 -28.66
N SER A 237 -11.30 3.62 -28.89
CA SER A 237 -12.08 4.41 -27.93
C SER A 237 -12.35 3.64 -26.64
N MET A 238 -12.76 2.35 -26.73
CA MET A 238 -13.02 1.50 -25.57
C MET A 238 -11.75 1.23 -24.75
N VAL A 239 -10.63 0.94 -25.40
CA VAL A 239 -9.34 0.69 -24.74
C VAL A 239 -8.82 1.96 -24.06
N ARG A 240 -8.92 3.13 -24.71
CA ARG A 240 -8.58 4.42 -24.12
C ARG A 240 -9.42 4.74 -22.88
N ASP A 241 -10.75 4.52 -22.94
CA ASP A 241 -11.63 4.71 -21.78
C ASP A 241 -11.27 3.75 -20.63
N ALA A 242 -11.03 2.47 -20.94
CA ALA A 242 -10.61 1.48 -19.96
C ALA A 242 -9.28 1.86 -19.31
N SER A 243 -8.30 2.34 -20.10
CA SER A 243 -7.01 2.82 -19.60
C SER A 243 -7.16 4.04 -18.68
N ARG A 244 -7.97 5.03 -19.08
CA ARG A 244 -8.26 6.20 -18.26
C ARG A 244 -8.88 5.80 -16.91
N ARG A 245 -9.92 4.96 -16.93
CA ARG A 245 -10.59 4.44 -15.74
C ARG A 245 -9.64 3.62 -14.86
N LEU A 246 -8.72 2.84 -15.47
CA LEU A 246 -7.70 2.09 -14.73
C LEU A 246 -6.70 3.03 -14.06
N SER A 247 -6.24 4.07 -14.76
CA SER A 247 -5.33 5.08 -14.20
C SER A 247 -5.97 5.85 -13.03
N GLU A 248 -7.23 6.25 -13.17
CA GLU A 248 -8.01 6.88 -12.10
C GLU A 248 -8.12 5.98 -10.86
N ARG A 249 -8.37 4.68 -11.05
CA ARG A 249 -8.44 3.70 -9.96
C ARG A 249 -7.09 3.39 -9.33
N LEU A 250 -6.01 3.37 -10.10
CA LEU A 250 -4.64 3.24 -9.57
C LEU A 250 -4.24 4.45 -8.73
N GLY A 251 -4.79 5.63 -9.06
CA GLY A 251 -4.67 6.84 -8.27
C GLY A 251 -5.45 6.79 -6.96
N ALA A 252 -6.44 5.92 -6.85
CA ALA A 252 -7.27 5.78 -5.67
C ALA A 252 -6.58 4.88 -4.62
N LYS A 253 -5.59 5.41 -3.90
CA LYS A 253 -4.92 4.70 -2.79
C LYS A 253 -5.59 5.02 -1.47
N LEU A 254 -5.76 3.99 -0.62
CA LEU A 254 -6.11 4.12 0.79
C LEU A 254 -4.83 3.91 1.62
N LEU A 255 -4.35 5.00 2.21
CA LEU A 255 -3.11 5.01 2.99
C LEU A 255 -3.38 4.56 4.43
N GLY A 256 -2.66 3.54 4.87
CA GLY A 256 -2.77 2.96 6.22
C GLY A 256 -1.61 3.33 7.14
N GLY A 257 -1.02 2.31 7.73
CA GLY A 257 0.14 2.38 8.62
C GLY A 257 1.38 1.72 8.02
N ALA A 258 2.24 1.21 8.90
CA ALA A 258 3.37 0.36 8.55
C ALA A 258 2.93 -0.95 7.89
N SER A 259 3.89 -1.70 7.38
CA SER A 259 3.64 -3.00 6.72
C SER A 259 2.97 -4.04 7.63
N VAL A 260 3.07 -3.86 8.94
CA VAL A 260 2.45 -4.70 9.98
C VAL A 260 1.74 -3.79 10.98
N GLY A 261 0.47 -4.07 11.28
CA GLY A 261 -0.29 -3.33 12.29
C GLY A 261 -1.77 -3.17 11.94
N SER A 262 -2.57 -2.82 12.95
CA SER A 262 -4.03 -2.75 12.87
C SER A 262 -4.56 -1.83 11.76
N TRP A 263 -3.85 -0.76 11.42
CA TRP A 263 -4.26 0.12 10.32
C TRP A 263 -4.06 -0.51 8.94
N GLN A 264 -3.02 -1.34 8.78
CA GLN A 264 -2.80 -2.05 7.52
C GLN A 264 -3.86 -3.12 7.29
N ASP A 265 -4.21 -3.85 8.36
CA ASP A 265 -5.30 -4.82 8.34
C ASP A 265 -6.64 -4.13 8.04
N ALA A 266 -6.89 -2.99 8.68
CA ALA A 266 -8.11 -2.21 8.46
C ALA A 266 -8.28 -1.75 7.01
N ILE A 267 -7.25 -1.15 6.41
CA ILE A 267 -7.35 -0.70 5.01
C ILE A 267 -7.44 -1.87 4.02
N GLY A 268 -6.81 -3.00 4.35
CA GLY A 268 -6.95 -4.24 3.59
C GLY A 268 -8.39 -4.74 3.60
N ALA A 269 -9.03 -4.77 4.77
CA ALA A 269 -10.44 -5.15 4.93
C ALA A 269 -11.40 -4.22 4.18
N ILE A 270 -11.23 -2.88 4.28
CA ILE A 270 -12.01 -1.91 3.48
C ILE A 270 -11.82 -2.18 1.99
N SER A 271 -10.59 -2.33 1.54
CA SER A 271 -10.29 -2.49 0.11
C SER A 271 -10.91 -3.77 -0.45
N ALA A 272 -10.83 -4.88 0.29
CA ALA A 272 -11.46 -6.15 -0.08
C ALA A 272 -12.99 -6.02 -0.13
N LEU A 273 -13.58 -5.39 0.89
CA LEU A 273 -15.02 -5.14 0.96
C LEU A 273 -15.52 -4.28 -0.22
N LEU A 274 -14.82 -3.19 -0.53
CA LEU A 274 -15.18 -2.32 -1.65
C LEU A 274 -15.06 -3.05 -2.98
N GLN A 275 -14.03 -3.87 -3.16
CA GLN A 275 -13.85 -4.65 -4.38
C GLN A 275 -14.99 -5.66 -4.59
N GLU A 276 -15.48 -6.27 -3.50
CA GLU A 276 -16.59 -7.23 -3.55
C GLU A 276 -17.96 -6.55 -3.76
N GLN A 277 -18.25 -5.52 -2.96
CA GLN A 277 -19.58 -4.92 -2.89
C GLN A 277 -19.78 -3.78 -3.90
N ASN A 278 -18.72 -3.07 -4.26
CA ASN A 278 -18.75 -1.95 -5.19
C ASN A 278 -17.44 -1.85 -6.00
N PRO A 279 -17.25 -2.72 -7.02
CA PRO A 279 -16.04 -2.73 -7.83
C PRO A 279 -15.71 -1.39 -8.51
N SER A 280 -16.71 -0.51 -8.67
CA SER A 280 -16.48 0.85 -9.20
C SER A 280 -15.70 1.76 -8.24
N LEU A 281 -15.69 1.43 -6.96
CA LEU A 281 -14.93 2.10 -5.89
C LEU A 281 -13.66 1.33 -5.50
N ALA A 282 -13.14 0.46 -6.35
CA ALA A 282 -11.93 -0.30 -6.03
C ALA A 282 -10.78 0.64 -5.64
N ILE A 283 -10.28 0.46 -4.42
CA ILE A 283 -9.21 1.26 -3.81
C ILE A 283 -8.08 0.32 -3.43
N THR A 284 -6.84 0.71 -3.74
CA THR A 284 -5.67 -0.11 -3.43
C THR A 284 -5.12 0.27 -2.05
N PRO A 285 -4.98 -0.69 -1.12
CA PRO A 285 -4.32 -0.42 0.16
C PRO A 285 -2.84 -0.11 -0.06
N ALA A 286 -2.34 0.91 0.63
CA ALA A 286 -0.95 1.33 0.51
C ALA A 286 -0.34 1.64 1.87
N LEU A 287 0.97 1.44 1.98
CA LEU A 287 1.72 1.80 3.17
C LEU A 287 1.67 3.30 3.41
N GLY A 288 1.66 3.69 4.67
CA GLY A 288 1.61 5.08 5.08
C GLY A 288 2.13 5.26 6.50
N GLY A 289 1.78 6.38 7.09
CA GLY A 289 2.11 6.70 8.48
C GLY A 289 1.56 8.06 8.88
N GLY A 290 0.75 8.10 9.88
CA GLY A 290 0.20 9.24 10.61
C GLY A 290 0.16 10.58 9.87
N GLY A 291 1.13 11.42 10.13
CA GLY A 291 1.21 12.76 9.54
C GLY A 291 1.55 12.76 8.05
N ARG A 292 2.40 11.83 7.59
CA ARG A 292 2.73 11.70 6.16
C ARG A 292 1.48 11.40 5.31
N ASN A 293 0.56 10.63 5.83
CA ASN A 293 -0.70 10.32 5.13
C ASN A 293 -1.48 11.60 4.79
N LEU A 294 -1.46 12.60 5.68
CA LEU A 294 -2.13 13.87 5.48
C LEU A 294 -1.46 14.71 4.38
N ASP A 295 -0.12 14.74 4.36
CA ASP A 295 0.65 15.37 3.29
C ASP A 295 0.38 14.70 1.93
N ASP A 296 0.37 13.37 1.89
CA ASP A 296 0.15 12.60 0.66
C ASP A 296 -1.28 12.80 0.13
N VAL A 297 -2.30 12.82 1.00
CA VAL A 297 -3.68 13.13 0.59
C VAL A 297 -3.82 14.58 0.12
N GLU A 298 -3.23 15.57 0.84
CA GLU A 298 -3.28 16.98 0.42
C GLU A 298 -2.67 17.17 -0.97
N LYS A 299 -1.59 16.45 -1.29
CA LYS A 299 -0.91 16.47 -2.60
C LYS A 299 -1.59 15.61 -3.67
N GLY A 300 -2.67 14.90 -3.33
CA GLY A 300 -3.37 14.00 -4.26
C GLY A 300 -2.67 12.66 -4.51
N LEU A 301 -1.66 12.28 -3.72
CA LEU A 301 -0.94 11.00 -3.81
C LEU A 301 -1.69 9.83 -3.16
N GLY A 302 -2.71 10.14 -2.35
CA GLY A 302 -3.67 9.21 -1.76
C GLY A 302 -5.09 9.71 -1.95
N ALA A 303 -6.02 8.81 -2.22
CA ALA A 303 -7.44 9.13 -2.33
C ALA A 303 -8.07 9.28 -0.95
N TYR A 304 -7.74 8.34 -0.08
CA TYR A 304 -8.16 8.27 1.31
C TYR A 304 -6.99 7.91 2.20
N ALA A 305 -7.06 8.26 3.47
CA ALA A 305 -6.03 7.87 4.43
C ALA A 305 -6.58 7.70 5.84
N LEU A 306 -5.93 6.84 6.62
CA LEU A 306 -6.07 6.80 8.07
C LEU A 306 -5.10 7.79 8.71
N THR A 307 -5.58 8.49 9.71
CA THR A 307 -4.81 9.41 10.56
C THR A 307 -5.39 9.43 11.96
N VAL A 308 -4.83 10.24 12.85
CA VAL A 308 -5.44 10.51 14.16
C VAL A 308 -6.00 11.92 14.23
N GLY A 309 -7.03 12.13 15.07
CA GLY A 309 -7.73 13.40 15.20
C GLY A 309 -6.83 14.56 15.56
N SER A 310 -5.81 14.35 16.41
CA SER A 310 -4.84 15.39 16.79
C SER A 310 -3.96 15.81 15.62
N SER A 311 -3.44 14.87 14.81
CA SER A 311 -2.65 15.18 13.62
C SER A 311 -3.46 15.92 12.56
N LEU A 312 -4.72 15.53 12.34
CA LEU A 312 -5.62 16.23 11.40
C LEU A 312 -5.88 17.67 11.82
N PHE A 313 -6.09 17.91 13.13
CA PHE A 313 -6.28 19.25 13.68
C PHE A 313 -5.06 20.14 13.47
N ASP A 314 -3.85 19.61 13.71
CA ASP A 314 -2.59 20.32 13.54
C ASP A 314 -2.25 20.56 12.05
N ALA A 315 -2.46 19.60 11.18
CA ALA A 315 -2.25 19.73 9.74
C ALA A 315 -3.08 20.87 9.14
N ARG A 316 -4.35 20.96 9.52
CA ARG A 316 -5.22 22.06 9.05
C ARG A 316 -4.79 23.45 9.53
N ARG A 317 -3.96 23.54 10.57
CA ARG A 317 -3.42 24.78 11.13
C ARG A 317 -1.96 25.05 10.74
N GLY A 318 -1.28 24.09 10.13
CA GLY A 318 0.16 24.16 9.84
C GLY A 318 0.95 24.19 11.15
N LYS A 319 0.63 23.32 12.12
CA LYS A 319 1.28 23.21 13.42
C LYS A 319 1.90 21.84 13.64
N GLY A 320 2.68 21.69 14.72
CA GLY A 320 3.38 20.47 15.04
C GLY A 320 4.41 20.13 13.95
N GLN A 321 4.29 18.96 13.35
CA GLN A 321 5.17 18.51 12.27
C GLN A 321 4.86 19.13 10.89
N PHE A 322 3.76 19.88 10.76
CA PHE A 322 3.29 20.43 9.47
C PHE A 322 3.78 21.85 9.27
N THR A 323 4.44 22.10 8.13
CA THR A 323 5.02 23.40 7.77
C THR A 323 4.04 24.33 7.04
N TYR A 324 2.91 23.82 6.56
CA TYR A 324 1.85 24.56 5.89
C TYR A 324 0.45 24.03 6.28
N ARG A 325 -0.60 24.80 5.94
CA ARG A 325 -1.98 24.45 6.26
C ARG A 325 -2.57 23.52 5.19
N HIS A 326 -3.07 22.37 5.60
CA HIS A 326 -3.76 21.40 4.76
C HIS A 326 -5.26 21.75 4.68
N GLN A 327 -5.64 22.61 3.75
CA GLN A 327 -7.01 23.15 3.69
C GLN A 327 -7.99 22.25 2.93
N SER A 328 -7.50 21.39 2.02
CA SER A 328 -8.34 20.50 1.24
C SER A 328 -8.78 19.23 2.00
N LEU A 329 -8.19 18.94 3.15
CA LEU A 329 -8.55 17.75 3.93
C LEU A 329 -9.97 17.84 4.50
N ARG A 330 -10.70 16.73 4.36
CA ARG A 330 -12.04 16.52 4.92
C ARG A 330 -12.07 15.21 5.69
N THR A 331 -12.84 15.21 6.79
CA THR A 331 -13.17 13.97 7.49
C THR A 331 -14.18 13.18 6.66
N VAL A 332 -13.98 11.89 6.55
CA VAL A 332 -14.94 10.93 6.00
C VAL A 332 -15.76 10.34 7.15
N MET A 333 -15.09 9.76 8.15
CA MET A 333 -15.67 9.24 9.39
C MET A 333 -14.59 8.98 10.43
N HIS A 334 -14.97 8.84 11.69
CA HIS A 334 -14.14 8.20 12.71
C HIS A 334 -14.34 6.68 12.66
N LEU A 335 -13.30 5.91 13.01
CA LEU A 335 -13.36 4.45 13.01
C LEU A 335 -13.27 3.86 14.42
N SER A 336 -12.32 4.32 15.24
CA SER A 336 -12.08 3.82 16.59
C SER A 336 -11.37 4.86 17.45
N GLU A 337 -11.16 4.54 18.71
CA GLU A 337 -10.26 5.28 19.59
C GLU A 337 -8.99 4.47 19.86
N LEU A 338 -7.84 5.12 19.72
CA LEU A 338 -6.54 4.60 20.13
C LEU A 338 -6.17 5.19 21.49
N HIS A 339 -5.52 4.39 22.33
CA HIS A 339 -5.08 4.79 23.66
C HIS A 339 -3.55 4.85 23.71
N LEU A 340 -3.00 5.85 24.38
CA LEU A 340 -1.56 5.88 24.66
C LEU A 340 -1.27 4.94 25.83
N LEU A 341 -0.72 3.76 25.50
CA LEU A 341 -0.42 2.68 26.42
C LEU A 341 1.09 2.73 26.75
N ILE A 342 1.43 3.20 27.93
CA ILE A 342 2.84 3.28 28.37
C ILE A 342 3.09 2.12 29.32
N VAL A 343 3.85 1.13 28.84
CA VAL A 343 4.24 -0.05 29.63
C VAL A 343 5.64 0.18 30.19
N VAL A 344 5.81 -0.04 31.48
CA VAL A 344 7.09 0.05 32.19
C VAL A 344 7.35 -1.24 32.96
N ARG A 345 8.62 -1.61 33.11
CA ARG A 345 9.01 -2.78 33.90
C ARG A 345 8.57 -2.61 35.36
N ALA A 346 8.08 -3.66 35.98
CA ALA A 346 7.56 -3.61 37.35
C ALA A 346 8.62 -3.31 38.40
N ASP A 347 9.89 -3.66 38.13
CA ASP A 347 11.07 -3.43 39.00
C ASP A 347 11.58 -2.00 38.97
N LEU A 348 11.05 -1.13 38.09
CA LEU A 348 11.46 0.28 37.99
C LEU A 348 10.55 1.19 38.82
N GLU A 349 11.17 2.09 39.58
CA GLU A 349 10.47 3.16 40.31
C GLU A 349 10.07 4.29 39.32
N VAL A 350 8.87 4.21 38.77
CA VAL A 350 8.31 5.19 37.83
C VAL A 350 6.94 5.64 38.37
N ALA A 351 6.88 6.85 38.87
CA ALA A 351 5.63 7.41 39.40
C ALA A 351 4.79 8.17 38.34
N GLY A 352 5.45 8.70 37.30
CA GLY A 352 4.77 9.46 36.26
C GLY A 352 5.62 9.70 35.02
N LEU A 353 5.08 10.51 34.08
CA LEU A 353 5.72 10.79 32.79
C LEU A 353 7.12 11.42 32.93
N ALA A 354 7.36 12.21 33.99
CA ALA A 354 8.66 12.85 34.23
C ALA A 354 9.79 11.85 34.46
N ASP A 355 9.49 10.68 35.00
CA ASP A 355 10.48 9.63 35.28
C ASP A 355 10.98 8.93 34.02
N LEU A 356 10.21 9.00 32.93
CA LEU A 356 10.60 8.42 31.64
C LEU A 356 11.85 9.07 31.04
N ALA A 357 12.19 10.31 31.46
CA ALA A 357 13.37 11.02 30.97
C ALA A 357 14.70 10.28 31.24
N ARG A 358 14.73 9.38 32.23
CA ARG A 358 15.92 8.56 32.60
C ARG A 358 15.90 7.15 31.99
N LEU A 359 14.84 6.78 31.28
CA LEU A 359 14.62 5.45 30.74
C LEU A 359 14.94 5.36 29.24
N ARG A 360 15.22 4.16 28.79
CA ARG A 360 15.26 3.81 27.36
C ARG A 360 13.82 3.50 26.93
N VAL A 361 13.23 4.38 26.14
CA VAL A 361 11.80 4.31 25.76
C VAL A 361 11.65 4.12 24.26
N SER A 362 10.79 3.19 23.84
CA SER A 362 10.37 3.06 22.44
C SER A 362 8.92 3.49 22.26
N PRO A 363 8.67 4.64 21.62
CA PRO A 363 7.31 5.14 21.33
C PRO A 363 6.75 4.67 19.97
N GLY A 364 7.38 3.69 19.34
CA GLY A 364 7.11 3.33 17.96
C GLY A 364 8.08 4.02 16.98
N GLU A 365 7.80 3.90 15.68
CA GLU A 365 8.59 4.58 14.65
C GLU A 365 8.39 6.10 14.67
N GLN A 366 9.46 6.84 14.38
CA GLN A 366 9.47 8.31 14.47
C GLN A 366 8.43 8.98 13.54
N ALA A 367 8.16 8.39 12.39
CA ALA A 367 7.22 8.93 11.40
C ALA A 367 5.74 8.71 11.76
N PHE A 368 5.44 7.93 12.80
CA PHE A 368 4.08 7.56 13.15
C PHE A 368 3.46 8.45 14.23
N SER A 369 2.13 8.48 14.23
CA SER A 369 1.37 9.29 15.20
C SER A 369 1.66 8.93 16.66
N GLY A 370 2.04 7.68 16.95
CA GLY A 370 2.36 7.22 18.31
C GLY A 370 3.50 8.00 18.94
N ALA A 371 4.59 8.17 18.19
CA ALA A 371 5.76 8.93 18.67
C ALA A 371 5.41 10.41 18.92
N GLN A 372 4.59 11.03 18.06
CA GLN A 372 4.15 12.41 18.23
C GLN A 372 3.23 12.54 19.46
N VAL A 373 2.24 11.64 19.62
CA VAL A 373 1.33 11.64 20.77
C VAL A 373 2.10 11.45 22.10
N PHE A 374 3.10 10.58 22.11
CA PHE A 374 3.98 10.41 23.26
C PHE A 374 4.77 11.68 23.58
N GLN A 375 5.34 12.33 22.57
CA GLN A 375 6.08 13.59 22.74
C GLN A 375 5.17 14.70 23.29
N ASP A 376 3.95 14.83 22.75
CA ASP A 376 2.97 15.81 23.20
C ASP A 376 2.55 15.56 24.66
N ALA A 377 2.42 14.30 25.07
CA ALA A 377 2.11 13.92 26.44
C ALA A 377 3.23 14.32 27.41
N LEU A 378 4.50 14.08 27.05
CA LEU A 378 5.64 14.52 27.84
C LEU A 378 5.69 16.05 27.96
N GLN A 379 5.53 16.77 26.86
CA GLN A 379 5.52 18.23 26.84
C GLN A 379 4.41 18.80 27.72
N ALA A 380 3.20 18.25 27.65
CA ALA A 380 2.06 18.69 28.48
C ALA A 380 2.28 18.39 29.97
N ALA A 381 2.99 17.33 30.30
CA ALA A 381 3.41 17.01 31.68
C ALA A 381 4.54 17.91 32.17
N GLY A 382 5.17 18.70 31.31
CA GLY A 382 6.41 19.42 31.63
C GLY A 382 7.62 18.50 31.81
N ALA A 383 7.55 17.29 31.25
CA ALA A 383 8.60 16.29 31.29
C ALA A 383 9.58 16.48 30.13
N GLU A 384 10.83 16.14 30.37
CA GLU A 384 11.87 16.14 29.33
C GLU A 384 11.80 14.87 28.48
N MET A 385 12.15 14.97 27.19
CA MET A 385 12.33 13.79 26.34
C MET A 385 13.47 12.92 26.89
N PRO A 386 13.34 11.57 26.86
CA PRO A 386 14.43 10.68 27.22
C PRO A 386 15.70 10.99 26.41
N GLY A 387 16.85 11.08 27.09
CA GLY A 387 18.15 11.39 26.46
C GLY A 387 18.40 12.86 26.13
N SER A 388 17.49 13.80 26.43
CA SER A 388 17.66 15.23 26.15
C SER A 388 18.73 15.92 27.04
N ARG A 389 19.06 15.34 28.17
CA ARG A 389 20.14 15.79 29.08
C ARG A 389 20.83 14.58 29.73
N ARG A 390 21.94 14.79 30.43
CA ARG A 390 22.85 13.79 31.09
C ARG A 390 22.17 12.79 32.06
N LYS A 391 20.88 12.45 31.86
CA LYS A 391 20.09 11.58 32.74
C LYS A 391 20.11 10.10 32.35
N GLY A 392 20.86 9.71 31.32
CA GLY A 392 21.09 8.30 30.96
C GLY A 392 19.94 7.62 30.19
N GLY A 393 18.82 8.31 29.90
CA GLY A 393 17.72 7.79 29.09
C GLY A 393 17.95 7.92 27.58
N ALA A 394 17.10 7.28 26.76
CA ALA A 394 17.13 7.39 25.31
C ALA A 394 15.74 7.15 24.70
N VAL A 395 15.45 7.80 23.58
CA VAL A 395 14.34 7.42 22.72
C VAL A 395 14.88 6.51 21.61
N ILE A 396 14.31 5.32 21.48
CA ILE A 396 14.71 4.30 20.51
C ILE A 396 13.50 4.03 19.61
N TYR A 397 13.55 4.53 18.38
CA TYR A 397 12.44 4.40 17.42
C TYR A 397 12.48 3.01 16.76
N LEU A 398 11.51 2.16 17.10
CA LEU A 398 11.36 0.80 16.61
C LEU A 398 9.89 0.58 16.22
N ASP A 399 9.61 -0.36 15.31
CA ASP A 399 8.24 -0.85 15.14
C ASP A 399 7.75 -1.57 16.41
N TYR A 400 6.46 -1.75 16.56
CA TYR A 400 5.90 -2.34 17.79
C TYR A 400 6.37 -3.78 18.04
N PRO A 401 6.45 -4.68 17.03
CA PRO A 401 7.01 -6.01 17.21
C PRO A 401 8.47 -6.01 17.67
N GLU A 402 9.32 -5.17 17.06
CA GLU A 402 10.73 -5.07 17.47
C GLU A 402 10.85 -4.40 18.84
N GLY A 403 10.08 -3.34 19.09
CA GLY A 403 10.01 -2.69 20.40
C GLY A 403 9.66 -3.68 21.50
N ARG A 404 8.70 -4.60 21.25
CA ARG A 404 8.37 -5.69 22.18
C ARG A 404 9.56 -6.62 22.42
N ARG A 405 10.21 -7.11 21.37
CA ARG A 405 11.37 -8.01 21.50
C ARG A 405 12.50 -7.37 22.30
N GLN A 406 12.81 -6.11 22.05
CA GLN A 406 13.85 -5.38 22.77
C GLN A 406 13.48 -5.11 24.23
N TYR A 407 12.19 -4.91 24.52
CA TYR A 407 11.68 -4.76 25.87
C TYR A 407 11.76 -6.08 26.65
N GLU A 408 11.33 -7.20 26.07
CA GLU A 408 11.45 -8.54 26.65
C GLU A 408 12.91 -8.95 26.91
N ALA A 409 13.81 -8.54 26.01
CA ALA A 409 15.26 -8.74 26.15
C ALA A 409 15.93 -7.81 27.20
N GLY A 410 15.22 -6.83 27.75
CA GLY A 410 15.77 -5.85 28.70
C GLY A 410 16.65 -4.76 28.08
N ASN A 411 16.64 -4.63 26.75
CA ASN A 411 17.39 -3.61 26.03
C ASN A 411 16.71 -2.24 26.05
N ILE A 412 15.41 -2.19 26.29
CA ILE A 412 14.64 -0.98 26.57
C ILE A 412 13.80 -1.17 27.84
N ASP A 413 13.50 -0.06 28.51
CA ASP A 413 12.90 -0.03 29.84
C ASP A 413 11.40 0.23 29.80
N SER A 414 10.92 0.83 28.69
CA SER A 414 9.52 1.19 28.47
C SER A 414 9.17 1.16 27.00
N VAL A 415 7.92 0.76 26.70
CA VAL A 415 7.29 0.98 25.40
C VAL A 415 6.10 1.91 25.58
N ALA A 416 5.86 2.81 24.62
CA ALA A 416 4.74 3.73 24.62
C ALA A 416 3.98 3.62 23.31
N TRP A 417 2.96 2.75 23.28
CA TRP A 417 2.20 2.44 22.07
C TRP A 417 0.91 3.22 21.99
N LEU A 418 0.62 3.76 20.81
CA LEU A 418 -0.68 4.29 20.48
C LEU A 418 -1.50 3.19 19.79
N SER A 419 -2.38 2.53 20.52
CA SER A 419 -3.05 1.33 20.06
C SER A 419 -4.45 1.14 20.70
N ASN A 420 -5.21 0.22 20.14
CA ASN A 420 -6.43 -0.28 20.77
C ASN A 420 -6.06 -1.07 22.04
N VAL A 421 -6.95 -1.07 23.01
CA VAL A 421 -6.75 -1.82 24.26
C VAL A 421 -6.77 -3.35 24.05
N SER A 422 -7.35 -3.82 22.96
CA SER A 422 -7.39 -5.24 22.55
C SER A 422 -6.14 -5.72 21.81
N ASN A 423 -5.08 -4.90 21.73
CA ASN A 423 -3.85 -5.21 20.98
C ASN A 423 -3.23 -6.55 21.45
N PRO A 424 -3.02 -7.53 20.54
CA PRO A 424 -2.43 -8.82 20.89
C PRO A 424 -1.03 -8.72 21.53
N SER A 425 -0.18 -7.80 21.04
CA SER A 425 1.16 -7.59 21.60
C SER A 425 1.14 -7.12 23.06
N LEU A 426 0.10 -6.38 23.45
CA LEU A 426 -0.09 -5.96 24.84
C LEU A 426 -0.40 -7.17 25.73
N ARG A 427 -1.30 -8.06 25.28
CA ARG A 427 -1.65 -9.30 25.99
C ARG A 427 -0.47 -10.27 26.09
N GLU A 428 0.34 -10.36 25.04
CA GLU A 428 1.55 -11.17 25.06
C GLU A 428 2.54 -10.65 26.09
N LEU A 429 2.80 -9.34 26.13
CA LEU A 429 3.66 -8.72 27.15
C LEU A 429 3.13 -8.96 28.57
N GLU A 430 1.81 -8.87 28.79
CA GLU A 430 1.20 -9.13 30.08
C GLU A 430 1.46 -10.56 30.57
N ASN A 431 1.61 -11.51 29.64
CA ASN A 431 1.88 -12.91 29.96
C ASN A 431 3.38 -13.23 30.14
N THR A 432 4.26 -12.48 29.50
CA THR A 432 5.70 -12.81 29.40
C THR A 432 6.60 -11.99 30.32
N THR A 433 6.21 -10.77 30.67
CA THR A 433 7.10 -9.83 31.36
C THR A 433 6.41 -9.15 32.55
N ALA A 434 7.08 -9.16 33.70
CA ALA A 434 6.61 -8.43 34.89
C ALA A 434 6.64 -6.91 34.59
N SER A 435 5.47 -6.35 34.35
CA SER A 435 5.30 -4.97 33.86
C SER A 435 4.05 -4.35 34.47
N ARG A 436 3.90 -3.06 34.26
CA ARG A 436 2.66 -2.32 34.58
C ARG A 436 2.41 -1.22 33.59
N LEU A 437 1.15 -0.81 33.47
CA LEU A 437 0.75 0.37 32.71
C LEU A 437 0.94 1.64 33.56
N LEU A 438 1.47 2.71 32.94
CA LEU A 438 1.62 4.01 33.57
C LEU A 438 0.40 4.88 33.26
N ALA A 439 -0.26 5.39 34.32
CA ALA A 439 -1.37 6.33 34.18
C ALA A 439 -0.89 7.72 33.74
N ILE A 440 -1.73 8.44 32.98
CA ILE A 440 -1.53 9.85 32.68
C ILE A 440 -2.44 10.66 33.58
N ASP A 441 -1.89 11.61 34.32
CA ASP A 441 -2.64 12.39 35.30
C ASP A 441 -3.68 13.33 34.64
N ARG A 442 -4.73 13.66 35.43
CA ARG A 442 -5.84 14.47 34.94
C ARG A 442 -5.41 15.88 34.49
N THR A 443 -4.38 16.44 35.11
CA THR A 443 -3.86 17.79 34.81
C THR A 443 -3.18 17.79 33.44
N THR A 444 -2.34 16.80 33.19
CA THR A 444 -1.66 16.59 31.90
C THR A 444 -2.69 16.39 30.76
N ILE A 445 -3.69 15.53 30.96
CA ILE A 445 -4.76 15.36 29.99
C ILE A 445 -5.52 16.67 29.74
N ALA A 446 -5.88 17.40 30.80
CA ALA A 446 -6.59 18.68 30.66
C ALA A 446 -5.77 19.74 29.90
N ARG A 447 -4.43 19.73 30.04
CA ARG A 447 -3.54 20.60 29.25
C ARG A 447 -3.53 20.19 27.78
N LEU A 448 -3.40 18.89 27.47
CA LEU A 448 -3.44 18.37 26.11
C LEU A 448 -4.74 18.71 25.38
N LEU A 449 -5.89 18.52 26.03
CA LEU A 449 -7.20 18.84 25.44
C LEU A 449 -7.37 20.34 25.13
N ARG A 450 -6.71 21.23 25.90
CA ARG A 450 -6.69 22.68 25.62
C ARG A 450 -5.78 23.04 24.45
N LEU A 451 -4.64 22.35 24.32
CA LEU A 451 -3.67 22.59 23.25
C LEU A 451 -4.18 22.07 21.91
N ASN A 452 -4.73 20.86 21.91
CA ASN A 452 -5.24 20.20 20.73
C ASN A 452 -6.52 19.41 21.06
N PRO A 453 -7.69 19.88 20.65
CA PRO A 453 -8.98 19.23 20.93
C PRO A 453 -9.19 17.93 20.13
N GLY A 454 -8.24 17.51 19.33
CA GLY A 454 -8.20 16.17 18.72
C GLY A 454 -7.80 15.07 19.71
N TYR A 455 -7.32 15.45 20.91
CA TYR A 455 -7.13 14.53 22.03
C TYR A 455 -8.43 14.33 22.80
N ARG A 456 -8.50 13.19 23.49
CA ARG A 456 -9.62 12.83 24.38
C ARG A 456 -9.08 12.23 25.68
N ARG A 457 -9.91 12.25 26.71
CA ARG A 457 -9.68 11.46 27.90
C ARG A 457 -9.99 10.00 27.58
N GLY A 458 -8.99 9.13 27.74
CA GLY A 458 -9.11 7.69 27.56
C GLY A 458 -9.13 6.95 28.88
N VAL A 459 -9.70 5.75 28.85
CA VAL A 459 -9.70 4.81 29.98
C VAL A 459 -9.35 3.42 29.43
N VAL A 460 -8.33 2.81 30.02
CA VAL A 460 -8.05 1.39 29.79
C VAL A 460 -8.84 0.61 30.85
N PRO A 461 -9.85 -0.18 30.46
CA PRO A 461 -10.62 -0.95 31.43
C PRO A 461 -9.74 -2.04 32.04
N ARG A 462 -9.96 -2.34 33.32
CA ARG A 462 -9.24 -3.42 34.03
C ARG A 462 -9.30 -4.74 33.25
N SER A 463 -10.41 -5.04 32.61
CA SER A 463 -10.61 -6.26 31.82
C SER A 463 -9.65 -6.42 30.62
N ALA A 464 -9.07 -5.32 30.13
CA ALA A 464 -8.11 -5.36 29.01
C ALA A 464 -6.75 -5.93 29.44
N CYS A 465 -6.31 -5.63 30.70
CA CYS A 465 -5.03 -6.07 31.26
C CYS A 465 -5.19 -6.48 32.73
N PRO A 466 -5.90 -7.59 33.02
CA PRO A 466 -6.30 -7.95 34.39
C PRO A 466 -5.14 -8.29 35.33
N ARG A 467 -3.97 -8.63 34.80
CA ARG A 467 -2.74 -8.89 35.59
C ARG A 467 -1.98 -7.63 35.96
N TRP A 468 -2.15 -6.54 35.20
CA TRP A 468 -1.45 -5.27 35.40
C TRP A 468 -2.33 -4.22 36.07
N LEU A 469 -3.65 -4.38 36.06
CA LEU A 469 -4.59 -3.38 36.52
C LEU A 469 -5.51 -3.92 37.62
N ASP A 470 -5.53 -3.24 38.76
CA ASP A 470 -6.48 -3.49 39.86
C ASP A 470 -7.80 -2.72 39.64
N SER A 471 -7.76 -1.64 38.87
CA SER A 471 -8.89 -0.79 38.48
C SER A 471 -8.68 -0.20 37.10
N ASP A 472 -9.70 0.45 36.55
CA ASP A 472 -9.59 1.15 35.29
C ASP A 472 -8.49 2.23 35.34
N LEU A 473 -7.67 2.31 34.28
CA LEU A 473 -6.52 3.20 34.21
C LEU A 473 -6.83 4.42 33.32
N LEU A 474 -6.61 5.61 33.85
CA LEU A 474 -6.73 6.85 33.10
C LEU A 474 -5.55 7.03 32.15
N THR A 475 -5.83 7.32 30.89
CA THR A 475 -4.85 7.61 29.86
C THR A 475 -5.33 8.65 28.86
N LEU A 476 -4.54 8.91 27.82
CA LEU A 476 -4.89 9.73 26.67
C LEU A 476 -5.49 8.86 25.56
N ALA A 477 -6.57 9.33 24.94
CA ALA A 477 -7.14 8.71 23.76
C ALA A 477 -7.12 9.66 22.56
N VAL A 478 -7.09 9.07 21.37
CA VAL A 478 -7.10 9.80 20.09
C VAL A 478 -7.97 9.02 19.09
N PRO A 479 -8.95 9.68 18.43
CA PRO A 479 -9.75 8.99 17.42
C PRO A 479 -8.91 8.66 16.18
N THR A 480 -9.08 7.46 15.64
CA THR A 480 -8.68 7.09 14.29
C THR A 480 -9.66 7.71 13.31
N VAL A 481 -9.15 8.48 12.36
CA VAL A 481 -9.94 9.25 11.41
C VAL A 481 -9.63 8.83 10.00
N LEU A 482 -10.67 8.55 9.24
CA LEU A 482 -10.58 8.40 7.79
C LEU A 482 -10.76 9.76 7.13
N VAL A 483 -9.84 10.13 6.25
CA VAL A 483 -9.81 11.43 5.56
C VAL A 483 -9.70 11.28 4.06
N CYS A 484 -10.16 12.30 3.33
CA CYS A 484 -9.97 12.48 1.89
C CYS A 484 -9.81 13.96 1.54
N ARG A 485 -9.60 14.29 0.27
CA ARG A 485 -9.64 15.67 -0.23
C ARG A 485 -11.08 16.16 -0.41
N ALA A 486 -11.26 17.47 -0.33
CA ALA A 486 -12.55 18.14 -0.52
C ALA A 486 -13.10 18.04 -1.94
N ASP A 487 -12.22 17.90 -2.93
CA ASP A 487 -12.56 17.84 -4.35
C ASP A 487 -12.91 16.43 -4.87
N ARG A 488 -12.89 15.42 -4.00
CA ARG A 488 -13.38 14.10 -4.41
C ARG A 488 -14.87 14.13 -4.74
N PRO A 489 -15.32 13.36 -5.75
CA PRO A 489 -16.72 13.34 -6.14
C PRO A 489 -17.65 12.99 -4.97
N GLU A 490 -18.67 13.80 -4.73
CA GLU A 490 -19.61 13.62 -3.61
C GLU A 490 -20.25 12.23 -3.62
N ARG A 491 -20.66 11.74 -4.80
CA ARG A 491 -21.27 10.41 -4.97
C ARG A 491 -20.30 9.30 -4.57
N GLU A 492 -19.03 9.42 -4.95
CA GLU A 492 -18.00 8.45 -4.63
C GLU A 492 -17.83 8.30 -3.11
N VAL A 493 -17.66 9.44 -2.42
CA VAL A 493 -17.50 9.44 -0.95
C VAL A 493 -18.78 8.96 -0.25
N TYR A 494 -19.95 9.31 -0.77
CA TYR A 494 -21.24 8.80 -0.27
C TYR A 494 -21.29 7.26 -0.35
N ASP A 495 -21.01 6.69 -1.53
CA ASP A 495 -21.05 5.25 -1.74
C ASP A 495 -19.96 4.51 -0.95
N PHE A 496 -18.79 5.12 -0.79
CA PHE A 496 -17.71 4.62 0.06
C PHE A 496 -18.16 4.52 1.53
N VAL A 497 -18.66 5.64 2.09
CA VAL A 497 -19.12 5.71 3.49
C VAL A 497 -20.25 4.73 3.75
N ARG A 498 -21.23 4.67 2.83
CA ARG A 498 -22.35 3.73 2.92
C ARG A 498 -21.85 2.30 3.02
N THR A 499 -20.99 1.89 2.09
CA THR A 499 -20.47 0.50 2.05
C THR A 499 -19.71 0.16 3.32
N VAL A 500 -18.82 1.03 3.79
CA VAL A 500 -18.01 0.78 5.00
C VAL A 500 -18.88 0.76 6.26
N TYR A 501 -19.80 1.74 6.42
CA TYR A 501 -20.59 1.87 7.63
C TYR A 501 -21.68 0.80 7.75
N GLU A 502 -22.36 0.47 6.65
CA GLU A 502 -23.37 -0.62 6.64
C GLU A 502 -22.77 -2.01 6.92
N LYS A 503 -21.49 -2.19 6.57
CA LYS A 503 -20.75 -3.46 6.80
C LYS A 503 -19.80 -3.42 8.00
N ARG A 504 -19.93 -2.44 8.90
CA ARG A 504 -19.03 -2.27 10.06
C ARG A 504 -18.94 -3.48 10.97
N GLU A 505 -20.03 -4.24 11.13
CA GLU A 505 -20.03 -5.47 11.92
C GLU A 505 -19.16 -6.57 11.29
N ALA A 506 -19.24 -6.74 9.97
CA ALA A 506 -18.35 -7.67 9.26
C ALA A 506 -16.89 -7.22 9.31
N LEU A 507 -16.64 -5.92 9.19
CA LEU A 507 -15.30 -5.34 9.30
C LEU A 507 -14.71 -5.52 10.71
N SER A 508 -15.51 -5.45 11.77
CA SER A 508 -15.04 -5.65 13.15
C SER A 508 -14.53 -7.08 13.42
N GLN A 509 -14.98 -8.06 12.65
CA GLN A 509 -14.45 -9.43 12.70
C GLN A 509 -13.07 -9.55 12.03
N LEU A 510 -12.72 -8.61 11.15
CA LEU A 510 -11.47 -8.62 10.39
C LEU A 510 -10.39 -7.72 11.01
N SER A 511 -10.78 -6.66 11.71
CA SER A 511 -9.83 -5.74 12.34
C SER A 511 -10.43 -5.01 13.54
N ALA A 512 -9.67 -5.00 14.63
CA ALA A 512 -10.01 -4.28 15.88
C ALA A 512 -10.17 -2.75 15.69
N VAL A 513 -9.74 -2.18 14.57
CA VAL A 513 -9.97 -0.76 14.23
C VAL A 513 -11.45 -0.45 14.07
N TYR A 514 -12.30 -1.44 13.82
CA TYR A 514 -13.75 -1.27 13.67
C TYR A 514 -14.54 -1.67 14.91
N GLU A 515 -13.88 -2.14 15.98
CA GLU A 515 -14.52 -2.43 17.26
C GLU A 515 -15.10 -1.14 17.85
N GLY A 516 -16.40 -1.17 18.20
CA GLY A 516 -17.11 -0.02 18.75
C GLY A 516 -17.39 1.10 17.74
N LEU A 517 -17.34 0.83 16.43
CA LEU A 517 -17.79 1.76 15.41
C LEU A 517 -19.32 1.86 15.41
N ASP A 518 -19.86 2.73 16.24
CA ASP A 518 -21.28 3.01 16.42
C ASP A 518 -21.66 4.45 16.09
N GLU A 519 -22.90 4.80 16.33
CA GLU A 519 -23.44 6.13 16.06
C GLU A 519 -22.82 7.21 16.93
N GLU A 520 -22.37 6.86 18.15
CA GLU A 520 -21.77 7.81 19.08
C GLU A 520 -20.33 8.12 18.69
N VAL A 521 -19.61 7.16 18.13
CA VAL A 521 -18.19 7.29 17.77
C VAL A 521 -18.01 7.95 16.40
N VAL A 522 -18.80 7.53 15.40
CA VAL A 522 -18.55 7.81 13.98
C VAL A 522 -18.47 9.30 13.63
N LEU A 523 -19.25 10.16 14.29
CA LEU A 523 -19.33 11.61 14.02
C LEU A 523 -19.03 12.50 15.23
N ASN A 524 -18.46 11.95 16.30
CA ASN A 524 -18.25 12.71 17.53
C ASN A 524 -16.85 13.34 17.57
N GLY A 525 -16.77 14.63 17.88
CA GLY A 525 -15.51 15.35 18.08
C GLY A 525 -14.66 15.48 16.82
N LEU A 526 -15.28 15.82 15.70
CA LEU A 526 -14.61 16.00 14.41
C LEU A 526 -13.65 17.18 14.44
N THR A 527 -12.42 16.96 14.00
CA THR A 527 -11.33 17.96 13.98
C THR A 527 -11.15 18.63 12.61
N ALA A 528 -11.89 18.21 11.60
CA ALA A 528 -12.00 18.84 10.29
C ALA A 528 -13.46 18.77 9.79
N PRO A 529 -13.86 19.63 8.84
CA PRO A 529 -15.18 19.54 8.23
C PRO A 529 -15.41 18.17 7.60
N LEU A 530 -16.65 17.69 7.68
CA LEU A 530 -17.05 16.47 7.01
C LEU A 530 -17.06 16.67 5.49
N HIS A 531 -16.74 15.62 4.73
CA HIS A 531 -16.89 15.65 3.27
C HIS A 531 -18.38 15.68 2.91
N PRO A 532 -18.83 16.46 1.89
CA PRO A 532 -20.25 16.56 1.53
C PRO A 532 -20.94 15.21 1.29
N GLY A 533 -20.27 14.26 0.64
CA GLY A 533 -20.79 12.91 0.42
C GLY A 533 -20.99 12.13 1.72
N ALA A 534 -20.07 12.25 2.67
CA ALA A 534 -20.20 11.64 3.98
C ALA A 534 -21.33 12.32 4.79
N GLU A 535 -21.39 13.67 4.77
CA GLU A 535 -22.44 14.42 5.45
C GLU A 535 -23.83 14.03 4.93
N ARG A 536 -23.99 13.91 3.61
CA ARG A 536 -25.26 13.48 2.97
C ARG A 536 -25.69 12.09 3.42
N TYR A 537 -24.76 11.12 3.46
CA TYR A 537 -25.06 9.76 3.91
C TYR A 537 -25.53 9.76 5.37
N PHE A 538 -24.71 10.30 6.29
CA PHE A 538 -25.03 10.26 7.72
C PHE A 538 -26.30 11.03 8.07
N LYS A 539 -26.54 12.17 7.42
CA LYS A 539 -27.79 12.90 7.57
C LYS A 539 -29.00 12.09 7.08
N GLY A 540 -28.83 11.30 6.03
CA GLY A 540 -29.87 10.41 5.48
C GLY A 540 -30.30 9.31 6.46
N ILE A 541 -29.42 8.90 7.37
CA ILE A 541 -29.70 7.92 8.44
C ILE A 541 -29.93 8.58 9.81
N GLY A 542 -30.14 9.90 9.87
CA GLY A 542 -30.50 10.64 11.08
C GLY A 542 -29.33 11.07 11.96
N LEU A 543 -28.08 10.85 11.55
CA LEU A 543 -26.90 11.21 12.33
C LEU A 543 -26.41 12.63 12.01
N SER A 544 -25.97 13.35 13.04
CA SER A 544 -25.47 14.73 12.93
C SER A 544 -24.03 14.86 13.44
N PRO A 545 -23.14 15.56 12.72
CA PRO A 545 -21.76 15.72 13.12
C PRO A 545 -21.62 16.63 14.36
N ARG A 546 -20.75 16.22 15.28
CA ARG A 546 -20.33 17.00 16.46
C ARG A 546 -18.88 17.42 16.30
N TYR A 547 -18.66 18.71 16.08
CA TYR A 547 -17.32 19.27 15.88
C TYR A 547 -16.67 19.70 17.19
N VAL A 548 -15.34 19.59 17.28
CA VAL A 548 -14.59 20.20 18.38
C VAL A 548 -14.61 21.73 18.29
N ARG A 549 -14.34 22.40 19.42
CA ARG A 549 -14.30 23.87 19.47
C ARG A 549 -13.30 24.45 18.45
N GLY A 550 -13.74 25.42 17.68
CA GLY A 550 -12.91 26.10 16.66
C GLY A 550 -12.84 25.42 15.30
N VAL A 551 -13.62 24.35 15.08
CA VAL A 551 -13.88 23.79 13.75
C VAL A 551 -15.29 24.23 13.32
N THR A 552 -15.36 24.97 12.22
CA THR A 552 -16.64 25.40 11.62
C THR A 552 -17.03 24.44 10.49
N LYS A 553 -18.36 24.28 10.26
CA LYS A 553 -18.87 23.66 9.03
C LYS A 553 -18.24 24.40 7.85
N GLY A 554 -17.51 23.67 6.98
CA GLY A 554 -16.98 24.27 5.76
C GLY A 554 -18.14 24.86 4.96
N ARG A 555 -18.11 26.17 4.68
CA ARG A 555 -18.97 26.70 3.63
C ARG A 555 -18.56 26.01 2.34
N ALA A 556 -19.53 25.39 1.65
CA ALA A 556 -19.33 25.02 0.25
C ALA A 556 -18.88 26.30 -0.47
N GLY A 557 -17.67 26.29 -1.01
CA GLY A 557 -17.20 27.39 -1.82
C GLY A 557 -18.13 27.57 -3.02
N ASN A 558 -18.55 28.80 -3.24
CA ASN A 558 -19.12 29.24 -4.51
C ASN A 558 -18.07 29.08 -5.59
#